data_3c2a30911e60c5065d07832f0e6eb2fe
#
_entry.id   3c2a30911e60c5065d07832f0e6eb2fe
#
_cell.length_a   1.000
_cell.length_b   1.000
_cell.length_c   1.000
_cell.angle_alpha   90.00
_cell.angle_beta   90.00
_cell.angle_gamma   90.00
#
_symmetry.space_group_name_H-M   'P 1'
#
loop_
_entity.id
_entity.type
_entity.pdbx_description
1 polymer ?
#
loop_
_entity_poly.entity_id
_entity_poly.type
_entity_poly.pdbx_seq_one_letter_code
_entity_poly.pdbx_strand_id
1 'polypeptide(L)'
;MKKLNFPFHYFSKTILFFFLLIHLESCASLFYQPTNQKYWKPDTFGFQYKEEIFKTFDGESIRYWRIFPKDSKPKGVVLQFHGNGENRTSHFMSLVWMVNYGYELVTLDYRGYLDSTGVPERETIHKDSVDFISIELEYSNNRNIPMIIYGQSLGGAIALRATSELKNKSGILLVVADGTFASYRKVFRQIVRKILFFPIDWIAGIFMSDSLSPHETISALSAIPLLVIHGTEDEIVPYQNGIELFGLAGEPKWFWEVRGGGHVNWMNLGASKDSKNFLSFLDNLIEKSKLNPDFFRQIF
;
A
#
# COMPACT_ATOMS: atom_id res chain seq x y z
N MET A 1 -7.38 -44.81 -45.36
CA MET A 1 -7.96 -43.64 -44.68
C MET A 1 -7.48 -43.68 -43.23
N LYS A 2 -6.49 -42.83 -42.89
CA LYS A 2 -6.00 -42.68 -41.49
C LYS A 2 -6.92 -41.73 -40.74
N LYS A 3 -7.59 -42.17 -39.66
CA LYS A 3 -8.37 -41.33 -38.75
C LYS A 3 -7.39 -40.47 -37.95
N LEU A 4 -7.40 -39.16 -38.15
CA LEU A 4 -6.74 -38.20 -37.27
C LEU A 4 -7.56 -38.16 -35.93
N ASN A 5 -7.02 -38.82 -34.92
CA ASN A 5 -7.51 -38.63 -33.55
C ASN A 5 -6.93 -37.30 -33.03
N PHE A 6 -7.68 -36.21 -33.09
CA PHE A 6 -7.37 -35.02 -32.33
C PHE A 6 -7.63 -35.30 -30.84
N PRO A 7 -6.67 -35.06 -29.95
CA PRO A 7 -6.86 -35.34 -28.53
C PRO A 7 -7.82 -34.30 -27.92
N PHE A 8 -9.03 -34.74 -27.61
CA PHE A 8 -10.12 -34.00 -26.99
C PHE A 8 -9.70 -33.30 -25.68
N HIS A 9 -8.61 -33.75 -25.08
CA HIS A 9 -8.05 -33.23 -23.81
C HIS A 9 -7.38 -31.86 -23.94
N TYR A 10 -6.87 -31.50 -25.11
CA TYR A 10 -6.31 -30.18 -25.37
C TYR A 10 -7.39 -29.13 -25.65
N PHE A 11 -8.50 -29.56 -26.27
CA PHE A 11 -9.61 -28.68 -26.58
C PHE A 11 -10.35 -28.19 -25.32
N SER A 12 -10.49 -29.02 -24.31
CA SER A 12 -11.12 -28.63 -23.03
C SER A 12 -10.27 -27.65 -22.22
N LYS A 13 -8.94 -27.79 -22.21
CA LYS A 13 -8.01 -26.87 -21.54
C LYS A 13 -7.94 -25.53 -22.25
N THR A 14 -8.02 -25.52 -23.57
CA THR A 14 -8.04 -24.27 -24.36
C THR A 14 -9.35 -23.53 -24.17
N ILE A 15 -10.49 -24.20 -24.10
CA ILE A 15 -11.80 -23.61 -23.81
C ILE A 15 -11.83 -23.07 -22.37
N LEU A 16 -11.29 -23.80 -21.40
CA LEU A 16 -11.19 -23.34 -20.01
C LEU A 16 -10.28 -22.10 -19.90
N PHE A 17 -9.20 -22.06 -20.67
CA PHE A 17 -8.31 -20.91 -20.75
C PHE A 17 -8.99 -19.69 -21.42
N PHE A 18 -9.74 -19.88 -22.50
CA PHE A 18 -10.55 -18.82 -23.10
C PHE A 18 -11.71 -18.38 -22.21
N PHE A 19 -12.34 -19.28 -21.45
CA PHE A 19 -13.36 -18.93 -20.45
C PHE A 19 -12.75 -18.14 -19.30
N LEU A 20 -11.54 -18.48 -18.85
CA LEU A 20 -10.78 -17.69 -17.88
C LEU A 20 -10.45 -16.29 -18.41
N LEU A 21 -10.15 -16.15 -19.70
CA LEU A 21 -9.87 -14.87 -20.35
C LEU A 21 -11.11 -14.01 -20.56
N ILE A 22 -12.29 -14.59 -20.80
CA ILE A 22 -13.56 -13.87 -20.96
C ILE A 22 -14.10 -13.34 -19.62
N HIS A 23 -13.78 -14.01 -18.51
CA HIS A 23 -14.07 -13.51 -17.15
C HIS A 23 -13.03 -12.52 -16.61
N LEU A 24 -12.01 -12.15 -17.40
CA LEU A 24 -11.04 -11.09 -17.11
C LEU A 24 -11.63 -9.67 -17.35
N GLU A 25 -12.94 -9.51 -17.35
CA GLU A 25 -13.57 -8.16 -17.42
C GLU A 25 -13.24 -7.27 -16.22
N SER A 26 -12.56 -7.79 -15.20
CA SER A 26 -11.97 -6.96 -14.16
C SER A 26 -10.63 -7.54 -13.70
N CYS A 27 -9.53 -7.12 -14.33
CA CYS A 27 -8.19 -7.30 -13.79
C CYS A 27 -8.03 -6.73 -12.36
N ALA A 28 -8.96 -5.90 -11.93
CA ALA A 28 -9.07 -5.37 -10.59
C ALA A 28 -9.29 -6.48 -9.55
N SER A 29 -10.15 -7.47 -9.82
CA SER A 29 -10.47 -8.55 -8.86
C SER A 29 -9.27 -9.41 -8.47
N LEU A 30 -8.18 -9.39 -9.23
CA LEU A 30 -6.93 -10.09 -8.88
C LEU A 30 -6.13 -9.35 -7.82
N PHE A 31 -6.21 -8.02 -7.80
CA PHE A 31 -5.49 -7.16 -6.86
C PHE A 31 -6.36 -6.68 -5.70
N TYR A 32 -7.67 -6.77 -5.82
CA TYR A 32 -8.60 -6.33 -4.78
C TYR A 32 -9.47 -7.50 -4.35
N GLN A 33 -9.17 -8.08 -3.19
CA GLN A 33 -9.88 -9.25 -2.65
C GLN A 33 -10.55 -8.89 -1.32
N PRO A 34 -11.66 -8.15 -1.38
CA PRO A 34 -12.36 -7.72 -0.18
C PRO A 34 -12.92 -8.90 0.60
N THR A 35 -12.91 -8.79 1.92
CA THR A 35 -13.60 -9.72 2.82
C THR A 35 -14.45 -8.96 3.83
N ASN A 36 -15.60 -9.53 4.18
CA ASN A 36 -16.49 -9.01 5.21
C ASN A 36 -16.19 -9.61 6.60
N GLN A 37 -15.15 -10.44 6.72
CA GLN A 37 -14.74 -11.00 7.99
C GLN A 37 -14.21 -9.91 8.90
N LYS A 38 -14.73 -9.85 10.13
CA LYS A 38 -14.24 -8.97 11.21
C LYS A 38 -13.26 -9.75 12.06
N TYR A 39 -12.06 -9.22 12.26
CA TYR A 39 -11.00 -9.86 13.03
C TYR A 39 -10.92 -9.24 14.43
N TRP A 40 -10.36 -8.06 14.54
CA TRP A 40 -10.07 -7.39 15.82
C TRP A 40 -10.56 -5.95 15.80
N LYS A 41 -10.71 -5.38 17.00
CA LYS A 41 -10.97 -3.96 17.20
C LYS A 41 -9.86 -3.36 18.08
N PRO A 42 -9.53 -2.05 17.92
CA PRO A 42 -8.49 -1.41 18.71
C PRO A 42 -8.74 -1.45 20.21
N ASP A 43 -10.01 -1.34 20.66
CA ASP A 43 -10.40 -1.40 22.07
C ASP A 43 -10.12 -2.76 22.72
N THR A 44 -10.14 -3.85 21.97
CA THR A 44 -9.73 -5.20 22.42
C THR A 44 -8.30 -5.20 23.00
N PHE A 45 -7.45 -4.30 22.50
CA PHE A 45 -6.05 -4.13 22.92
C PHE A 45 -5.84 -2.89 23.79
N GLY A 46 -6.93 -2.26 24.26
CA GLY A 46 -6.88 -1.09 25.14
C GLY A 46 -6.59 0.24 24.44
N PHE A 47 -6.70 0.29 23.11
CA PHE A 47 -6.54 1.54 22.36
C PHE A 47 -7.88 2.29 22.25
N GLN A 48 -7.82 3.60 22.42
CA GLN A 48 -8.96 4.48 22.11
C GLN A 48 -9.00 4.74 20.61
N TYR A 49 -10.19 4.67 20.04
CA TYR A 49 -10.37 4.93 18.60
C TYR A 49 -11.74 5.54 18.31
N LYS A 50 -11.84 6.15 17.13
CA LYS A 50 -13.11 6.55 16.50
C LYS A 50 -13.24 5.86 15.16
N GLU A 51 -14.47 5.42 14.83
CA GLU A 51 -14.84 5.05 13.48
C GLU A 51 -15.41 6.29 12.79
N GLU A 52 -14.89 6.62 11.64
CA GLU A 52 -15.23 7.78 10.85
C GLU A 52 -15.58 7.37 9.41
N ILE A 53 -16.24 8.25 8.68
CA ILE A 53 -16.67 8.01 7.30
C ILE A 53 -16.15 9.15 6.43
N PHE A 54 -15.44 8.78 5.38
CA PHE A 54 -15.10 9.65 4.27
C PHE A 54 -16.12 9.45 3.14
N LYS A 55 -16.70 10.53 2.61
CA LYS A 55 -17.56 10.50 1.44
C LYS A 55 -16.72 10.74 0.19
N THR A 56 -16.79 9.78 -0.75
CA THR A 56 -16.08 9.86 -2.01
C THR A 56 -16.75 10.83 -2.98
N PHE A 57 -16.05 11.16 -4.07
CA PHE A 57 -16.55 12.06 -5.11
C PHE A 57 -17.86 11.61 -5.78
N ASP A 58 -18.15 10.31 -5.79
CA ASP A 58 -19.34 9.68 -6.37
C ASP A 58 -20.37 9.25 -5.31
N GLY A 59 -20.17 9.64 -4.04
CA GLY A 59 -21.13 9.47 -2.95
C GLY A 59 -20.98 8.19 -2.15
N GLU A 60 -20.02 7.33 -2.47
CA GLU A 60 -19.72 6.14 -1.68
C GLU A 60 -19.20 6.50 -0.28
N SER A 61 -19.18 5.54 0.62
CA SER A 61 -18.78 5.73 2.01
C SER A 61 -17.58 4.84 2.32
N ILE A 62 -16.44 5.46 2.51
CA ILE A 62 -15.21 4.79 2.96
C ILE A 62 -15.14 4.89 4.46
N ARG A 63 -15.07 3.74 5.13
CA ARG A 63 -14.93 3.68 6.58
C ARG A 63 -13.48 3.59 6.96
N TYR A 64 -13.11 4.31 8.03
CA TYR A 64 -11.76 4.27 8.57
C TYR A 64 -11.76 4.40 10.09
N TRP A 65 -10.69 3.98 10.69
CA TRP A 65 -10.41 4.16 12.10
C TRP A 65 -9.33 5.19 12.30
N ARG A 66 -9.57 6.05 13.29
CA ARG A 66 -8.57 6.94 13.87
C ARG A 66 -8.29 6.47 15.28
N ILE A 67 -7.07 5.97 15.52
CA ILE A 67 -6.63 5.39 16.77
C ILE A 67 -5.70 6.37 17.47
N PHE A 68 -6.01 6.72 18.69
CA PHE A 68 -5.38 7.83 19.40
C PHE A 68 -4.30 7.36 20.37
N PRO A 69 -3.14 8.05 20.44
CA PRO A 69 -2.19 7.86 21.54
C PRO A 69 -2.81 8.34 22.86
N LYS A 70 -2.22 7.88 23.97
CA LYS A 70 -2.67 8.29 25.31
C LYS A 70 -2.47 9.79 25.57
N ASP A 71 -1.42 10.36 24.98
CA ASP A 71 -1.10 11.77 25.10
C ASP A 71 -1.99 12.62 24.19
N SER A 72 -2.34 13.81 24.65
CA SER A 72 -3.28 14.71 23.95
C SER A 72 -2.74 15.30 22.65
N LYS A 73 -1.40 15.35 22.46
CA LYS A 73 -0.76 15.86 21.26
C LYS A 73 0.09 14.78 20.59
N PRO A 74 -0.38 14.22 19.47
CA PRO A 74 0.40 13.25 18.71
C PRO A 74 1.72 13.84 18.17
N LYS A 75 2.75 12.99 18.09
CA LYS A 75 4.01 13.32 17.40
C LYS A 75 3.84 13.44 15.89
N GLY A 76 2.90 12.69 15.33
CA GLY A 76 2.57 12.66 13.91
C GLY A 76 1.35 11.77 13.66
N VAL A 77 0.80 11.87 12.45
CA VAL A 77 -0.26 10.97 11.94
C VAL A 77 0.39 9.94 11.03
N VAL A 78 0.11 8.66 11.26
CA VAL A 78 0.45 7.57 10.36
C VAL A 78 -0.81 7.17 9.61
N LEU A 79 -0.84 7.45 8.31
CA LEU A 79 -1.92 7.07 7.41
C LEU A 79 -1.56 5.75 6.74
N GLN A 80 -2.26 4.66 7.12
CA GLN A 80 -2.03 3.32 6.63
C GLN A 80 -2.89 2.98 5.42
N PHE A 81 -2.23 2.54 4.34
CA PHE A 81 -2.82 1.86 3.19
C PHE A 81 -2.50 0.37 3.27
N HIS A 82 -3.51 -0.45 3.50
CA HIS A 82 -3.33 -1.89 3.72
C HIS A 82 -3.12 -2.70 2.43
N GLY A 83 -2.73 -3.97 2.59
CA GLY A 83 -2.50 -4.90 1.47
C GLY A 83 -3.79 -5.37 0.78
N ASN A 84 -3.64 -6.36 -0.13
CA ASN A 84 -4.71 -6.82 -1.00
C ASN A 84 -5.87 -7.48 -0.25
N GLY A 85 -5.58 -8.52 0.54
CA GLY A 85 -6.59 -9.32 1.23
C GLY A 85 -7.04 -8.70 2.55
N GLU A 86 -8.03 -9.32 3.19
CA GLU A 86 -8.54 -8.90 4.49
C GLU A 86 -9.09 -7.46 4.51
N ASN A 87 -8.92 -6.72 5.61
CA ASN A 87 -9.44 -5.36 5.78
C ASN A 87 -8.77 -4.66 6.97
N ARG A 88 -9.18 -3.41 7.28
CA ARG A 88 -8.61 -2.63 8.39
C ARG A 88 -8.60 -3.38 9.73
N THR A 89 -9.57 -4.29 9.97
CA THR A 89 -9.71 -5.00 11.26
C THR A 89 -8.62 -6.03 11.54
N SER A 90 -7.83 -6.40 10.53
CA SER A 90 -6.61 -7.20 10.68
C SER A 90 -5.36 -6.36 10.49
N HIS A 91 -5.33 -5.53 9.45
CA HIS A 91 -4.14 -4.81 9.02
C HIS A 91 -3.64 -3.74 10.00
N PHE A 92 -4.55 -3.12 10.80
CA PHE A 92 -4.12 -2.13 11.79
C PHE A 92 -3.11 -2.71 12.81
N MET A 93 -3.15 -4.03 13.03
CA MET A 93 -2.26 -4.72 13.98
C MET A 93 -0.79 -4.54 13.62
N SER A 94 -0.46 -4.37 12.35
CA SER A 94 0.93 -4.19 11.91
C SER A 94 1.54 -2.87 12.38
N LEU A 95 0.71 -1.82 12.57
CA LEU A 95 1.17 -0.47 12.90
C LEU A 95 0.62 0.09 14.22
N VAL A 96 -0.38 -0.55 14.84
CA VAL A 96 -1.02 -0.02 16.06
C VAL A 96 -0.05 0.16 17.23
N TRP A 97 1.04 -0.58 17.26
CA TRP A 97 2.08 -0.42 18.26
C TRP A 97 2.69 0.99 18.28
N MET A 98 2.70 1.72 17.14
CA MET A 98 3.19 3.10 17.04
C MET A 98 2.36 4.07 17.90
N VAL A 99 1.10 3.73 18.16
CA VAL A 99 0.21 4.50 19.02
C VAL A 99 0.77 4.61 20.45
N ASN A 100 1.41 3.53 20.97
CA ASN A 100 2.08 3.54 22.25
C ASN A 100 3.32 4.46 22.31
N TYR A 101 3.82 4.88 21.15
CA TYR A 101 4.97 5.79 21.02
C TYR A 101 4.58 7.21 20.64
N GLY A 102 3.28 7.52 20.74
CA GLY A 102 2.77 8.88 20.55
C GLY A 102 2.32 9.22 19.14
N TYR A 103 2.18 8.24 18.23
CA TYR A 103 1.63 8.47 16.90
C TYR A 103 0.13 8.21 16.87
N GLU A 104 -0.60 9.01 16.12
CA GLU A 104 -1.99 8.73 15.77
C GLU A 104 -1.99 7.82 14.53
N LEU A 105 -2.77 6.72 14.56
CA LEU A 105 -2.88 5.81 13.43
C LEU A 105 -4.24 5.98 12.76
N VAL A 106 -4.23 6.25 11.47
CA VAL A 106 -5.41 6.28 10.61
C VAL A 106 -5.33 5.10 9.65
N THR A 107 -6.32 4.22 9.67
CA THR A 107 -6.40 3.04 8.80
C THR A 107 -7.78 2.96 8.14
N LEU A 108 -7.82 2.88 6.81
CA LEU A 108 -9.06 2.86 6.03
C LEU A 108 -9.33 1.48 5.45
N ASP A 109 -10.59 1.23 5.09
CA ASP A 109 -10.94 0.18 4.13
C ASP A 109 -11.19 0.81 2.77
N TYR A 110 -10.64 0.24 1.71
CA TYR A 110 -10.99 0.66 0.36
C TYR A 110 -12.47 0.41 0.07
N ARG A 111 -13.02 1.05 -0.97
CA ARG A 111 -14.39 0.76 -1.41
C ARG A 111 -14.59 -0.74 -1.63
N GLY A 112 -15.74 -1.26 -1.21
CA GLY A 112 -16.09 -2.68 -1.28
C GLY A 112 -15.44 -3.56 -0.22
N TYR A 113 -14.53 -3.04 0.61
CA TYR A 113 -13.95 -3.78 1.73
C TYR A 113 -14.77 -3.57 3.00
N LEU A 114 -15.06 -4.67 3.70
CA LEU A 114 -15.81 -4.72 4.96
C LEU A 114 -17.11 -3.90 4.90
N ASP A 115 -17.16 -2.79 5.63
CA ASP A 115 -18.33 -1.91 5.74
C ASP A 115 -18.23 -0.66 4.83
N SER A 116 -17.18 -0.54 3.99
CA SER A 116 -17.07 0.48 2.96
C SER A 116 -17.92 0.12 1.75
N THR A 117 -18.68 1.09 1.19
CA THR A 117 -19.56 0.86 0.06
C THR A 117 -18.83 0.96 -1.30
N GLY A 118 -19.50 0.61 -2.39
CA GLY A 118 -18.98 0.67 -3.76
C GLY A 118 -18.25 -0.60 -4.20
N VAL A 119 -17.67 -0.54 -5.40
CA VAL A 119 -16.94 -1.65 -6.02
C VAL A 119 -15.44 -1.31 -6.06
N PRO A 120 -14.55 -2.25 -5.67
CA PRO A 120 -13.11 -2.02 -5.67
C PRO A 120 -12.54 -2.07 -7.09
N GLU A 121 -12.44 -0.93 -7.73
CA GLU A 121 -11.79 -0.74 -9.02
C GLU A 121 -10.55 0.13 -8.86
N ARG A 122 -9.53 -0.10 -9.67
CA ARG A 122 -8.23 0.59 -9.55
C ARG A 122 -8.37 2.11 -9.65
N GLU A 123 -9.14 2.57 -10.63
CA GLU A 123 -9.34 3.98 -10.94
C GLU A 123 -10.09 4.72 -9.81
N THR A 124 -11.13 4.08 -9.29
CA THR A 124 -11.94 4.68 -8.21
C THR A 124 -11.22 4.64 -6.87
N ILE A 125 -10.54 3.54 -6.53
CA ILE A 125 -9.70 3.45 -5.33
C ILE A 125 -8.56 4.48 -5.38
N HIS A 126 -7.94 4.65 -6.55
CA HIS A 126 -6.90 5.66 -6.72
C HIS A 126 -7.43 7.07 -6.44
N LYS A 127 -8.57 7.44 -7.02
CA LYS A 127 -9.20 8.74 -6.81
C LYS A 127 -9.59 8.97 -5.35
N ASP A 128 -10.24 7.98 -4.72
CA ASP A 128 -10.54 8.01 -3.29
C ASP A 128 -9.29 8.21 -2.45
N SER A 129 -8.19 7.55 -2.82
CA SER A 129 -6.92 7.65 -2.09
C SER A 129 -6.31 9.05 -2.19
N VAL A 130 -6.36 9.69 -3.35
CA VAL A 130 -5.89 11.08 -3.54
C VAL A 130 -6.71 12.03 -2.66
N ASP A 131 -8.04 11.90 -2.70
CA ASP A 131 -8.95 12.75 -1.92
C ASP A 131 -8.77 12.52 -0.41
N PHE A 132 -8.66 11.25 0.02
CA PHE A 132 -8.50 10.89 1.42
C PHE A 132 -7.16 11.38 1.99
N ILE A 133 -6.04 11.20 1.25
CA ILE A 133 -4.75 11.76 1.66
C ILE A 133 -4.84 13.28 1.80
N SER A 134 -5.51 13.96 0.87
CA SER A 134 -5.66 15.43 0.91
C SER A 134 -6.40 15.90 2.16
N ILE A 135 -7.48 15.23 2.54
CA ILE A 135 -8.27 15.54 3.75
C ILE A 135 -7.45 15.27 5.02
N GLU A 136 -6.77 14.14 5.10
CA GLU A 136 -5.94 13.79 6.26
C GLU A 136 -4.72 14.71 6.38
N LEU A 137 -4.18 15.16 5.25
CA LEU A 137 -3.09 16.13 5.24
C LEU A 137 -3.54 17.50 5.75
N GLU A 138 -4.73 17.96 5.34
CA GLU A 138 -5.33 19.20 5.86
C GLU A 138 -5.58 19.09 7.38
N TYR A 139 -6.14 17.96 7.85
CA TYR A 139 -6.33 17.68 9.27
C TYR A 139 -5.02 17.74 10.06
N SER A 140 -3.96 17.16 9.53
CA SER A 140 -2.63 17.15 10.16
C SER A 140 -2.02 18.55 10.19
N ASN A 141 -2.10 19.30 9.08
CA ASN A 141 -1.57 20.65 8.95
C ASN A 141 -2.28 21.62 9.89
N ASN A 142 -3.60 21.55 10.03
CA ASN A 142 -4.38 22.39 10.95
C ASN A 142 -3.99 22.16 12.42
N ARG A 143 -3.40 21.00 12.75
CA ARG A 143 -2.90 20.66 14.10
C ARG A 143 -1.40 20.88 14.26
N ASN A 144 -0.70 21.30 13.22
CA ASN A 144 0.77 21.42 13.17
C ASN A 144 1.47 20.11 13.59
N ILE A 145 1.03 18.99 13.02
CA ILE A 145 1.64 17.67 13.21
C ILE A 145 1.98 17.07 11.84
N PRO A 146 3.14 16.41 11.69
CA PRO A 146 3.57 15.83 10.42
C PRO A 146 2.74 14.58 10.08
N MET A 147 2.58 14.31 8.78
CA MET A 147 1.93 13.10 8.29
C MET A 147 2.96 12.14 7.68
N ILE A 148 2.83 10.87 8.03
CA ILE A 148 3.57 9.75 7.47
C ILE A 148 2.57 8.90 6.70
N ILE A 149 2.79 8.68 5.41
CA ILE A 149 1.97 7.80 4.58
C ILE A 149 2.66 6.44 4.54
N TYR A 150 1.98 5.41 5.04
CA TYR A 150 2.53 4.06 5.14
C TYR A 150 1.72 3.09 4.27
N GLY A 151 2.32 2.62 3.18
CA GLY A 151 1.67 1.67 2.29
C GLY A 151 2.32 0.29 2.33
N GLN A 152 1.51 -0.76 2.52
CA GLN A 152 1.93 -2.15 2.60
C GLN A 152 1.49 -2.93 1.37
N SER A 153 2.40 -3.62 0.70
CA SER A 153 2.08 -4.46 -0.46
C SER A 153 1.31 -3.66 -1.53
N LEU A 154 0.10 -4.07 -1.91
CA LEU A 154 -0.79 -3.32 -2.79
C LEU A 154 -1.01 -1.88 -2.32
N GLY A 155 -1.21 -1.69 -1.01
CA GLY A 155 -1.38 -0.36 -0.42
C GLY A 155 -0.18 0.56 -0.62
N GLY A 156 1.02 0.00 -0.73
CA GLY A 156 2.23 0.75 -1.10
C GLY A 156 2.16 1.32 -2.51
N ALA A 157 1.72 0.51 -3.48
CA ALA A 157 1.54 0.98 -4.85
C ALA A 157 0.45 2.07 -4.95
N ILE A 158 -0.67 1.88 -4.23
CA ILE A 158 -1.75 2.87 -4.16
C ILE A 158 -1.26 4.18 -3.54
N ALA A 159 -0.61 4.10 -2.37
CA ALA A 159 -0.12 5.27 -1.63
C ALA A 159 0.91 6.07 -2.44
N LEU A 160 1.89 5.40 -3.06
CA LEU A 160 2.91 6.04 -3.90
C LEU A 160 2.26 6.80 -5.06
N ARG A 161 1.38 6.12 -5.80
CA ARG A 161 0.70 6.73 -6.96
C ARG A 161 -0.18 7.90 -6.54
N ALA A 162 -1.02 7.75 -5.52
CA ALA A 162 -1.91 8.80 -5.05
C ALA A 162 -1.13 10.01 -4.50
N THR A 163 -0.08 9.78 -3.70
CA THR A 163 0.76 10.87 -3.17
C THR A 163 1.45 11.66 -4.27
N SER A 164 1.89 10.99 -5.35
CA SER A 164 2.56 11.66 -6.47
C SER A 164 1.67 12.71 -7.16
N GLU A 165 0.36 12.50 -7.17
CA GLU A 165 -0.63 13.36 -7.82
C GLU A 165 -1.23 14.45 -6.93
N LEU A 166 -0.88 14.49 -5.65
CA LEU A 166 -1.35 15.55 -4.76
C LEU A 166 -0.90 16.93 -5.26
N LYS A 167 -1.81 17.88 -5.25
CA LYS A 167 -1.51 19.30 -5.58
C LYS A 167 -0.67 19.97 -4.49
N ASN A 168 -0.97 19.68 -3.23
CA ASN A 168 -0.20 20.13 -2.08
C ASN A 168 0.37 18.93 -1.34
N LYS A 169 1.67 18.95 -1.09
CA LYS A 169 2.41 17.89 -0.41
C LYS A 169 3.04 18.38 0.91
N SER A 170 2.82 19.64 1.23
CA SER A 170 3.37 20.26 2.46
C SER A 170 2.77 19.62 3.70
N GLY A 171 3.61 19.21 4.64
CA GLY A 171 3.21 18.47 5.85
C GLY A 171 3.41 16.97 5.76
N ILE A 172 3.68 16.41 4.57
CA ILE A 172 4.09 15.01 4.43
C ILE A 172 5.56 14.91 4.83
N LEU A 173 5.83 14.21 5.93
CA LEU A 173 7.17 13.98 6.45
C LEU A 173 7.90 12.84 5.73
N LEU A 174 7.16 11.78 5.42
CA LEU A 174 7.71 10.54 4.88
C LEU A 174 6.63 9.74 4.16
N VAL A 175 6.99 9.13 3.05
CA VAL A 175 6.24 8.01 2.46
C VAL A 175 7.01 6.72 2.73
N VAL A 176 6.35 5.70 3.25
CA VAL A 176 6.92 4.36 3.46
C VAL A 176 6.27 3.39 2.50
N ALA A 177 7.09 2.71 1.72
CA ALA A 177 6.70 1.69 0.75
C ALA A 177 7.22 0.32 1.22
N ASP A 178 6.37 -0.46 1.89
CA ASP A 178 6.73 -1.71 2.55
C ASP A 178 6.26 -2.92 1.74
N GLY A 179 7.22 -3.74 1.25
CA GLY A 179 6.94 -4.97 0.51
C GLY A 179 6.12 -4.74 -0.78
N THR A 180 6.35 -3.64 -1.49
CA THR A 180 5.52 -3.21 -2.63
C THR A 180 6.26 -3.30 -3.97
N PHE A 181 5.61 -2.85 -5.02
CA PHE A 181 6.08 -2.96 -6.40
C PHE A 181 5.87 -1.66 -7.19
N ALA A 182 6.62 -1.52 -8.28
CA ALA A 182 6.54 -0.37 -9.17
C ALA A 182 5.53 -0.55 -10.33
N SER A 183 5.19 -1.80 -10.72
CA SER A 183 4.38 -2.13 -11.88
C SER A 183 3.40 -3.26 -11.59
N TYR A 184 2.11 -3.02 -11.79
CA TYR A 184 1.05 -4.03 -11.69
C TYR A 184 1.27 -5.17 -12.68
N ARG A 185 1.63 -4.84 -13.93
CA ARG A 185 1.89 -5.84 -14.98
C ARG A 185 3.05 -6.75 -14.60
N LYS A 186 4.13 -6.17 -14.07
CA LYS A 186 5.32 -6.93 -13.71
C LYS A 186 5.06 -7.90 -12.56
N VAL A 187 4.47 -7.43 -11.46
CA VAL A 187 4.16 -8.28 -10.31
C VAL A 187 3.14 -9.36 -10.68
N PHE A 188 2.15 -9.04 -11.50
CA PHE A 188 1.20 -10.03 -12.03
C PHE A 188 1.91 -11.13 -12.82
N ARG A 189 2.81 -10.79 -13.73
CA ARG A 189 3.62 -11.79 -14.46
C ARG A 189 4.43 -12.67 -13.52
N GLN A 190 5.01 -12.09 -12.47
CA GLN A 190 5.77 -12.85 -11.47
C GLN A 190 4.87 -13.85 -10.71
N ILE A 191 3.65 -13.45 -10.35
CA ILE A 191 2.65 -14.33 -9.71
C ILE A 191 2.25 -15.46 -10.66
N VAL A 192 1.90 -15.13 -11.91
CA VAL A 192 1.52 -16.13 -12.92
C VAL A 192 2.66 -17.11 -13.18
N ARG A 193 3.91 -16.65 -13.23
CA ARG A 193 5.08 -17.50 -13.44
C ARG A 193 5.31 -18.53 -12.32
N LYS A 194 4.92 -18.22 -11.09
CA LYS A 194 4.98 -19.18 -9.96
C LYS A 194 3.95 -20.31 -10.08
N ILE A 195 2.80 -20.01 -10.70
CA ILE A 195 1.68 -20.96 -10.85
C ILE A 195 1.77 -21.71 -12.16
N LEU A 196 2.18 -21.01 -13.23
CA LEU A 196 2.26 -21.50 -14.61
C LEU A 196 3.68 -21.29 -15.14
N PHE A 197 3.99 -21.88 -16.29
CA PHE A 197 5.33 -21.80 -16.89
C PHE A 197 5.39 -20.79 -18.04
N PHE A 198 6.61 -20.39 -18.40
CA PHE A 198 6.86 -19.62 -19.63
C PHE A 198 6.35 -20.39 -20.88
N PRO A 199 5.65 -19.75 -21.86
CA PRO A 199 5.48 -18.30 -22.01
C PRO A 199 4.13 -17.76 -21.49
N ILE A 200 3.37 -18.51 -20.68
CA ILE A 200 2.02 -18.14 -20.25
C ILE A 200 2.05 -16.84 -19.43
N ASP A 201 3.05 -16.66 -18.57
CA ASP A 201 3.23 -15.44 -17.80
C ASP A 201 3.39 -14.19 -18.67
N TRP A 202 4.08 -14.34 -19.81
CA TRP A 202 4.29 -13.24 -20.74
C TRP A 202 2.99 -12.87 -21.47
N ILE A 203 2.25 -13.87 -21.95
CA ILE A 203 0.93 -13.68 -22.58
C ILE A 203 -0.04 -13.04 -21.59
N ALA A 204 -0.13 -13.54 -20.36
CA ALA A 204 -0.97 -12.98 -19.32
C ALA A 204 -0.64 -11.50 -19.04
N GLY A 205 0.65 -11.14 -19.05
CA GLY A 205 1.09 -9.77 -18.85
C GLY A 205 0.63 -8.79 -19.95
N ILE A 206 0.32 -9.26 -21.17
CA ILE A 206 -0.22 -8.40 -22.25
C ILE A 206 -1.63 -7.90 -21.88
N PHE A 207 -2.41 -8.73 -21.21
CA PHE A 207 -3.78 -8.39 -20.81
C PHE A 207 -3.85 -7.60 -19.50
N MET A 208 -2.77 -7.53 -18.71
CA MET A 208 -2.71 -6.72 -17.50
C MET A 208 -2.38 -5.28 -17.83
N SER A 209 -3.32 -4.38 -17.54
CA SER A 209 -3.06 -2.93 -17.61
C SER A 209 -2.01 -2.53 -16.59
N ASP A 210 -1.07 -1.68 -16.99
CA ASP A 210 -0.09 -1.06 -16.10
C ASP A 210 -0.47 0.37 -15.69
N SER A 211 -1.67 0.81 -16.07
CA SER A 211 -2.25 2.09 -15.68
C SER A 211 -2.25 2.27 -14.17
N LEU A 212 -1.96 3.47 -13.71
CA LEU A 212 -1.85 3.84 -12.30
C LEU A 212 -0.74 3.07 -11.54
N SER A 213 0.21 2.49 -12.24
CA SER A 213 1.41 1.93 -11.62
C SER A 213 2.32 3.02 -11.07
N PRO A 214 2.97 2.82 -9.91
CA PRO A 214 3.87 3.83 -9.34
C PRO A 214 5.00 4.27 -10.25
N HIS A 215 5.55 3.38 -11.10
CA HIS A 215 6.69 3.71 -11.99
C HIS A 215 6.41 4.88 -12.92
N GLU A 216 5.14 5.16 -13.24
CA GLU A 216 4.78 6.27 -14.12
C GLU A 216 5.01 7.65 -13.47
N THR A 217 4.92 7.73 -12.15
CA THR A 217 4.89 9.02 -11.43
C THR A 217 5.79 9.09 -10.21
N ILE A 218 6.51 8.02 -9.86
CA ILE A 218 7.32 7.97 -8.62
C ILE A 218 8.39 9.07 -8.57
N SER A 219 8.90 9.50 -9.72
CA SER A 219 9.83 10.63 -9.81
C SER A 219 9.20 11.97 -9.35
N ALA A 220 7.86 12.10 -9.45
CA ALA A 220 7.13 13.28 -8.96
C ALA A 220 7.00 13.32 -7.42
N LEU A 221 7.45 12.27 -6.72
CA LEU A 221 7.65 12.28 -5.27
C LEU A 221 8.96 12.96 -4.87
N SER A 222 9.81 13.38 -5.81
CA SER A 222 11.00 14.18 -5.50
C SER A 222 10.63 15.33 -4.57
N ALA A 223 11.47 15.60 -3.55
CA ALA A 223 11.22 16.47 -2.42
C ALA A 223 10.35 15.91 -1.27
N ILE A 224 9.73 14.73 -1.40
CA ILE A 224 9.16 14.01 -0.27
C ILE A 224 10.08 12.84 0.08
N PRO A 225 10.54 12.74 1.34
CA PRO A 225 11.33 11.59 1.78
C PRO A 225 10.60 10.27 1.51
N LEU A 226 11.30 9.31 0.88
CA LEU A 226 10.79 7.96 0.62
C LEU A 226 11.64 6.91 1.33
N LEU A 227 11.01 6.04 2.10
CA LEU A 227 11.63 4.85 2.64
C LEU A 227 11.04 3.60 1.98
N VAL A 228 11.85 2.86 1.26
CA VAL A 228 11.48 1.54 0.73
C VAL A 228 11.96 0.48 1.71
N ILE A 229 11.06 -0.37 2.18
CA ILE A 229 11.36 -1.50 3.06
C ILE A 229 11.00 -2.78 2.33
N HIS A 230 11.91 -3.78 2.34
CA HIS A 230 11.62 -5.05 1.67
C HIS A 230 12.35 -6.22 2.31
N GLY A 231 11.62 -7.33 2.50
CA GLY A 231 12.18 -8.59 2.98
C GLY A 231 12.94 -9.33 1.88
N THR A 232 14.13 -9.85 2.20
CA THR A 232 14.95 -10.57 1.21
C THR A 232 14.36 -11.93 0.82
N GLU A 233 13.45 -12.48 1.65
CA GLU A 233 12.75 -13.75 1.43
C GLU A 233 11.25 -13.54 1.18
N ASP A 234 10.87 -12.37 0.64
CA ASP A 234 9.49 -12.08 0.29
C ASP A 234 9.05 -12.96 -0.90
N GLU A 235 8.18 -13.93 -0.59
CA GLU A 235 7.64 -14.86 -1.58
C GLU A 235 6.39 -14.32 -2.30
N ILE A 236 5.75 -13.27 -1.80
CA ILE A 236 4.54 -12.67 -2.39
C ILE A 236 4.93 -11.63 -3.43
N VAL A 237 5.67 -10.61 -3.00
CA VAL A 237 6.25 -9.59 -3.88
C VAL A 237 7.76 -9.76 -3.84
N PRO A 238 8.38 -10.37 -4.87
CA PRO A 238 9.81 -10.65 -4.87
C PRO A 238 10.67 -9.41 -4.59
N TYR A 239 11.72 -9.57 -3.78
CA TYR A 239 12.67 -8.53 -3.32
C TYR A 239 13.12 -7.57 -4.42
N GLN A 240 13.31 -8.07 -5.65
CA GLN A 240 13.71 -7.28 -6.80
C GLN A 240 12.71 -6.15 -7.16
N ASN A 241 11.44 -6.25 -6.74
CA ASN A 241 10.48 -5.17 -6.92
C ASN A 241 10.80 -3.95 -6.04
N GLY A 242 11.27 -4.18 -4.81
CA GLY A 242 11.75 -3.12 -3.93
C GLY A 242 12.98 -2.42 -4.47
N ILE A 243 13.96 -3.19 -4.97
CA ILE A 243 15.17 -2.64 -5.62
C ILE A 243 14.81 -1.80 -6.83
N GLU A 244 13.92 -2.27 -7.69
CA GLU A 244 13.45 -1.52 -8.85
C GLU A 244 12.74 -0.23 -8.46
N LEU A 245 11.81 -0.31 -7.49
CA LEU A 245 11.08 0.84 -6.98
C LEU A 245 12.04 1.91 -6.45
N PHE A 246 13.03 1.48 -5.64
CA PHE A 246 14.06 2.37 -5.11
C PHE A 246 14.90 3.01 -6.23
N GLY A 247 15.25 2.24 -7.27
CA GLY A 247 16.00 2.75 -8.42
C GLY A 247 15.26 3.83 -9.21
N LEU A 248 13.93 3.75 -9.29
CA LEU A 248 13.08 4.70 -10.01
C LEU A 248 12.76 5.98 -9.21
N ALA A 249 12.85 5.90 -7.90
CA ALA A 249 12.51 7.02 -7.01
C ALA A 249 13.57 8.13 -7.05
N GLY A 250 13.12 9.39 -6.91
CA GLY A 250 13.98 10.53 -6.69
C GLY A 250 14.48 10.63 -5.22
N GLU A 251 15.43 11.55 -4.98
CA GLU A 251 15.90 11.87 -3.62
C GLU A 251 14.89 12.80 -2.89
N PRO A 252 14.90 12.82 -1.53
CA PRO A 252 15.67 11.95 -0.62
C PRO A 252 15.00 10.58 -0.46
N LYS A 253 15.78 9.52 -0.51
CA LYS A 253 15.28 8.14 -0.38
C LYS A 253 16.20 7.25 0.42
N TRP A 254 15.63 6.25 1.08
CA TRP A 254 16.33 5.20 1.80
C TRP A 254 15.81 3.83 1.41
N PHE A 255 16.67 2.84 1.42
CA PHE A 255 16.31 1.45 1.26
C PHE A 255 16.63 0.68 2.54
N TRP A 256 15.63 0.02 3.09
CA TRP A 256 15.78 -0.81 4.27
C TRP A 256 15.59 -2.28 3.91
N GLU A 257 16.70 -2.97 3.82
CA GLU A 257 16.72 -4.41 3.59
C GLU A 257 16.41 -5.15 4.90
N VAL A 258 15.33 -5.96 4.90
CA VAL A 258 15.00 -6.85 6.00
C VAL A 258 15.54 -8.25 5.67
N ARG A 259 16.72 -8.56 6.17
CA ARG A 259 17.39 -9.85 5.91
C ARG A 259 16.64 -11.01 6.52
N GLY A 260 16.33 -12.04 5.71
CA GLY A 260 15.50 -13.18 6.12
C GLY A 260 14.04 -12.82 6.35
N GLY A 261 13.65 -11.56 6.07
CA GLY A 261 12.26 -11.12 6.19
C GLY A 261 11.40 -11.60 5.03
N GLY A 262 10.19 -12.05 5.33
CA GLY A 262 9.15 -12.36 4.37
C GLY A 262 8.32 -11.13 4.01
N HIS A 263 7.09 -11.35 3.53
CA HIS A 263 6.20 -10.30 3.08
C HIS A 263 5.65 -9.47 4.25
N VAL A 264 5.97 -8.19 4.33
CA VAL A 264 5.49 -7.17 5.31
C VAL A 264 5.42 -7.64 6.78
N ASN A 265 6.32 -8.54 7.19
CA ASN A 265 6.27 -9.19 8.50
C ASN A 265 7.34 -8.71 9.51
N TRP A 266 8.12 -7.70 9.18
CA TRP A 266 9.26 -7.24 9.97
C TRP A 266 8.89 -6.47 11.24
N MET A 267 7.72 -5.84 11.28
CA MET A 267 7.23 -5.03 12.40
C MET A 267 6.40 -5.80 13.41
N ASN A 268 6.41 -7.10 13.39
CA ASN A 268 5.58 -7.90 14.28
C ASN A 268 5.69 -7.46 15.74
N LEU A 269 4.61 -6.84 16.23
CA LEU A 269 4.31 -6.52 17.63
C LEU A 269 5.17 -5.41 18.30
N GLY A 270 5.85 -4.55 17.55
CA GLY A 270 6.42 -3.31 18.09
C GLY A 270 7.60 -3.44 19.07
N ALA A 271 8.04 -4.66 19.37
CA ALA A 271 9.11 -4.92 20.32
C ALA A 271 10.46 -5.29 19.69
N SER A 272 10.51 -5.41 18.35
CA SER A 272 11.70 -5.80 17.62
C SER A 272 12.77 -4.69 17.62
N LYS A 273 14.02 -5.07 17.34
CA LYS A 273 15.12 -4.11 17.12
C LYS A 273 14.77 -3.18 15.96
N ASP A 274 14.12 -3.71 14.93
CA ASP A 274 13.79 -2.96 13.72
C ASP A 274 12.71 -1.93 13.95
N SER A 275 11.69 -2.22 14.77
CA SER A 275 10.67 -1.23 15.14
C SER A 275 11.27 -0.07 15.97
N LYS A 276 12.25 -0.34 16.85
CA LYS A 276 12.97 0.70 17.58
C LYS A 276 13.82 1.56 16.66
N ASN A 277 14.52 0.95 15.69
CA ASN A 277 15.30 1.66 14.70
C ASN A 277 14.40 2.54 13.83
N PHE A 278 13.24 2.04 13.44
CA PHE A 278 12.25 2.80 12.67
C PHE A 278 11.74 4.02 13.44
N LEU A 279 11.40 3.87 14.74
CA LEU A 279 11.02 5.00 15.57
C LEU A 279 12.13 6.04 15.69
N SER A 280 13.37 5.60 15.91
CA SER A 280 14.52 6.50 15.98
C SER A 280 14.73 7.24 14.66
N PHE A 281 14.53 6.57 13.53
CA PHE A 281 14.57 7.20 12.21
C PHE A 281 13.46 8.27 12.06
N LEU A 282 12.24 7.98 12.45
CA LEU A 282 11.12 8.94 12.41
C LEU A 282 11.36 10.13 13.34
N ASP A 283 11.79 9.89 14.60
CA ASP A 283 12.06 10.96 15.56
C ASP A 283 13.16 11.89 15.03
N ASN A 284 14.23 11.36 14.40
CA ASN A 284 15.26 12.16 13.73
C ASN A 284 14.72 12.99 12.57
N LEU A 285 13.82 12.44 11.74
CA LEU A 285 13.20 13.20 10.65
C LEU A 285 12.33 14.33 11.18
N ILE A 286 11.53 14.08 12.22
CA ILE A 286 10.66 15.08 12.86
C ILE A 286 11.52 16.21 13.45
N GLU A 287 12.61 15.88 14.12
CA GLU A 287 13.52 16.87 14.70
C GLU A 287 14.15 17.76 13.62
N LYS A 288 14.70 17.16 12.57
CA LYS A 288 15.28 17.89 11.44
C LYS A 288 14.28 18.78 10.73
N SER A 289 13.03 18.32 10.54
CA SER A 289 11.98 19.13 9.92
C SER A 289 11.58 20.34 10.75
N LYS A 290 11.68 20.28 12.09
CA LYS A 290 11.45 21.42 12.99
C LYS A 290 12.58 22.43 12.98
N LEU A 291 13.83 21.96 12.92
CA LEU A 291 15.02 22.82 12.92
C LEU A 291 15.20 23.56 11.59
N ASN A 292 14.80 22.98 10.51
CA ASN A 292 14.86 23.56 9.18
C ASN A 292 13.61 23.20 8.36
N PRO A 293 12.59 24.06 8.31
CA PRO A 293 11.37 23.83 7.52
C PRO A 293 11.65 23.59 6.02
N ASP A 294 12.78 24.12 5.52
CA ASP A 294 13.24 23.92 4.14
C ASP A 294 14.25 22.78 4.01
N PHE A 295 14.46 21.99 5.08
CA PHE A 295 15.45 20.90 5.11
C PHE A 295 15.32 19.98 3.89
N PHE A 296 14.09 19.61 3.54
CA PHE A 296 13.83 18.76 2.38
C PHE A 296 13.91 19.51 1.04
N ARG A 297 13.89 20.85 1.04
CA ARG A 297 14.08 21.68 -0.17
C ARG A 297 15.53 21.99 -0.46
N GLN A 298 16.41 21.93 0.54
CA GLN A 298 17.84 22.27 0.42
C GLN A 298 18.73 21.08 0.05
N ILE A 299 18.16 19.86 -0.02
CA ILE A 299 18.89 18.65 -0.43
C ILE A 299 18.93 18.52 -1.97
N PHE A 300 18.39 19.51 -2.70
CA PHE A 300 18.35 19.57 -4.17
C PHE A 300 19.10 20.76 -4.73
#